data_894379edc2c28dcef86c33148b925cf5
#
_entry.id   894379edc2c28dcef86c33148b925cf5
#
_cell.length_a   1.000
_cell.length_b   1.000
_cell.length_c   1.000
_cell.angle_alpha   90.00
_cell.angle_beta   90.00
_cell.angle_gamma   90.00
#
_symmetry.space_group_name_H-M   'P 1'
#
loop_
_entity.id
_entity.type
_entity.pdbx_description
1 polymer ?
#
loop_
_entity_poly.entity_id
_entity_poly.type
_entity_poly.pdbx_seq_one_letter_code
_entity_poly.pdbx_strand_id
1 'polypeptide(L)'
;MFFISLIRNSLNFIDYFQQKKIIKFFKKNSNKKIIFFDVGSHYGETIKLFSKEFMFEQFHCFEASPINFEELKKNIENLNFKNKYYLNNIGLGYDVGEGFINQTYETSSSTINDFNFDSKYLKRKLKILNIKNDKKFYKKIPIKLTSLDNYINEKKINKIDILKIDTEGYEYNIIKGLSQNYKITKFIYFEHHYDDMIKKNYKFSNINETLKNLGFKKVFKSKMYFRKSFEYIYENKFI
;
A
#
# COMPACT_ATOMS: atom_id res chain seq x y z
N MET A 1 -5.70 15.54 22.49
CA MET A 1 -5.01 14.27 22.31
C MET A 1 -5.93 13.05 22.45
N PHE A 2 -6.71 12.92 23.53
CA PHE A 2 -7.65 11.80 23.78
C PHE A 2 -8.72 11.62 22.69
N PHE A 3 -9.34 12.69 22.20
CA PHE A 3 -10.39 12.65 21.16
C PHE A 3 -9.89 12.14 19.81
N ILE A 4 -8.68 12.51 19.39
CA ILE A 4 -8.06 12.06 18.15
C ILE A 4 -7.73 10.56 18.24
N SER A 5 -7.26 10.10 19.41
CA SER A 5 -7.04 8.67 19.68
C SER A 5 -8.32 7.86 19.60
N LEU A 6 -9.42 8.39 20.13
CA LEU A 6 -10.74 7.73 20.10
C LEU A 6 -11.27 7.58 18.67
N ILE A 7 -11.18 8.66 17.87
CA ILE A 7 -11.57 8.64 16.44
C ILE A 7 -10.71 7.62 15.67
N ARG A 8 -9.39 7.62 15.88
CA ARG A 8 -8.49 6.68 15.24
C ARG A 8 -8.82 5.23 15.60
N ASN A 9 -9.09 4.94 16.86
CA ASN A 9 -9.45 3.60 17.31
C ASN A 9 -10.80 3.14 16.71
N SER A 10 -11.77 4.04 16.59
CA SER A 10 -13.07 3.75 15.97
C SER A 10 -12.92 3.47 14.46
N LEU A 11 -12.09 4.24 13.76
CA LEU A 11 -11.79 4.02 12.33
C LEU A 11 -11.06 2.68 12.14
N ASN A 12 -10.05 2.38 12.96
CA ASN A 12 -9.32 1.11 12.93
C ASN A 12 -10.25 -0.10 13.17
N PHE A 13 -11.24 0.03 14.05
CA PHE A 13 -12.22 -1.03 14.30
C PHE A 13 -13.13 -1.28 13.09
N ILE A 14 -13.52 -0.24 12.38
CA ILE A 14 -14.35 -0.35 11.17
C ILE A 14 -13.52 -0.90 10.02
N ASP A 15 -12.28 -0.42 9.83
CA ASP A 15 -11.34 -0.95 8.84
C ASP A 15 -11.07 -2.44 9.07
N TYR A 16 -11.04 -2.91 10.32
CA TYR A 16 -10.91 -4.32 10.66
C TYR A 16 -12.02 -5.22 10.05
N PHE A 17 -13.27 -4.76 10.01
CA PHE A 17 -14.34 -5.53 9.36
C PHE A 17 -14.17 -5.61 7.85
N GLN A 18 -13.64 -4.56 7.21
CA GLN A 18 -13.34 -4.59 5.78
C GLN A 18 -12.18 -5.53 5.49
N GLN A 19 -11.13 -5.43 6.27
CA GLN A 19 -9.97 -6.31 6.15
C GLN A 19 -10.34 -7.79 6.34
N LYS A 20 -11.29 -8.11 7.22
CA LYS A 20 -11.85 -9.48 7.34
C LYS A 20 -12.47 -9.99 6.04
N LYS A 21 -13.17 -9.15 5.26
CA LYS A 21 -13.74 -9.56 3.97
C LYS A 21 -12.64 -9.89 2.98
N ILE A 22 -11.56 -9.11 2.95
CA ILE A 22 -10.41 -9.33 2.09
C ILE A 22 -9.67 -10.61 2.48
N ILE A 23 -9.41 -10.80 3.78
CA ILE A 23 -8.82 -12.02 4.28
C ILE A 23 -9.67 -13.24 3.94
N LYS A 24 -11.01 -13.17 4.12
CA LYS A 24 -11.93 -14.24 3.74
C LYS A 24 -11.85 -14.55 2.25
N PHE A 25 -11.73 -13.52 1.40
CA PHE A 25 -11.53 -13.71 -0.04
C PHE A 25 -10.23 -14.48 -0.31
N PHE A 26 -9.11 -14.04 0.24
CA PHE A 26 -7.81 -14.69 0.03
C PHE A 26 -7.75 -16.11 0.62
N LYS A 27 -8.37 -16.36 1.78
CA LYS A 27 -8.47 -17.72 2.36
C LYS A 27 -9.19 -18.70 1.44
N LYS A 28 -10.16 -18.23 0.65
CA LYS A 28 -10.89 -19.06 -0.32
C LYS A 28 -10.11 -19.28 -1.61
N ASN A 29 -9.26 -18.32 -2.01
CA ASN A 29 -8.69 -18.26 -3.37
C ASN A 29 -7.16 -18.38 -3.42
N SER A 30 -6.50 -18.45 -2.25
CA SER A 30 -5.05 -18.62 -2.13
C SER A 30 -4.68 -19.86 -1.34
N ASN A 31 -3.45 -20.33 -1.50
CA ASN A 31 -2.88 -21.36 -0.68
C ASN A 31 -2.71 -20.86 0.77
N LYS A 32 -2.61 -21.79 1.72
CA LYS A 32 -2.32 -21.45 3.11
C LYS A 32 -0.91 -20.88 3.31
N LYS A 33 0.04 -21.29 2.45
CA LYS A 33 1.42 -20.80 2.41
C LYS A 33 1.61 -19.89 1.20
N ILE A 34 2.02 -18.64 1.42
CA ILE A 34 2.05 -17.59 0.41
C ILE A 34 3.36 -16.81 0.37
N ILE A 35 3.70 -16.31 -0.82
CA ILE A 35 4.70 -15.25 -1.02
C ILE A 35 3.94 -13.93 -1.13
N PHE A 36 4.20 -13.04 -0.17
CA PHE A 36 3.45 -11.80 0.01
C PHE A 36 4.34 -10.57 -0.17
N PHE A 37 3.90 -9.64 -1.00
CA PHE A 37 4.52 -8.33 -1.19
C PHE A 37 3.61 -7.25 -0.62
N ASP A 38 4.13 -6.43 0.30
CA ASP A 38 3.42 -5.32 0.94
C ASP A 38 4.10 -4.00 0.58
N VAL A 39 3.50 -3.25 -0.34
CA VAL A 39 4.03 -1.97 -0.82
C VAL A 39 3.27 -0.83 -0.15
N GLY A 40 4.02 0.02 0.56
CA GLY A 40 3.47 0.96 1.53
C GLY A 40 3.16 0.23 2.85
N SER A 41 4.19 -0.44 3.40
CA SER A 41 4.02 -1.32 4.57
C SER A 41 3.77 -0.55 5.87
N HIS A 42 4.02 0.77 5.89
CA HIS A 42 3.86 1.64 7.05
C HIS A 42 4.55 1.04 8.29
N TYR A 43 3.79 0.66 9.33
CA TYR A 43 4.30 0.03 10.56
C TYR A 43 4.14 -1.50 10.58
N GLY A 44 3.73 -2.12 9.45
CA GLY A 44 3.57 -3.57 9.31
C GLY A 44 2.20 -4.10 9.73
N GLU A 45 1.17 -3.26 9.79
CA GLU A 45 -0.18 -3.64 10.21
C GLU A 45 -0.76 -4.77 9.34
N THR A 46 -0.54 -4.67 8.03
CA THR A 46 -0.99 -5.69 7.06
C THR A 46 -0.32 -7.04 7.31
N ILE A 47 1.00 -7.04 7.50
CA ILE A 47 1.76 -8.26 7.78
C ILE A 47 1.27 -8.90 9.08
N LYS A 48 1.10 -8.11 10.15
CA LYS A 48 0.56 -8.58 11.43
C LYS A 48 -0.84 -9.17 11.29
N LEU A 49 -1.67 -8.61 10.42
CA LEU A 49 -3.02 -9.10 10.19
C LEU A 49 -3.00 -10.42 9.41
N PHE A 50 -2.27 -10.46 8.29
CA PHE A 50 -2.21 -11.64 7.42
C PHE A 50 -1.51 -12.82 8.10
N SER A 51 -0.50 -12.58 8.95
CA SER A 51 0.22 -13.63 9.68
C SER A 51 -0.66 -14.47 10.62
N LYS A 52 -1.82 -13.95 11.01
CA LYS A 52 -2.79 -14.71 11.83
C LYS A 52 -3.55 -15.78 11.03
N GLU A 53 -3.59 -15.63 9.72
CA GLU A 53 -4.45 -16.43 8.83
C GLU A 53 -3.66 -17.22 7.77
N PHE A 54 -2.45 -16.76 7.45
CA PHE A 54 -1.57 -17.35 6.44
C PHE A 54 -0.18 -17.65 7.02
N MET A 55 0.45 -18.67 6.48
CA MET A 55 1.88 -18.92 6.66
C MET A 55 2.62 -18.22 5.51
N PHE A 56 3.52 -17.31 5.82
CA PHE A 56 4.38 -16.73 4.79
C PHE A 56 5.48 -17.75 4.42
N GLU A 57 5.61 -18.05 3.13
CA GLU A 57 6.81 -18.65 2.59
C GLU A 57 7.93 -17.63 2.57
N GLN A 58 7.60 -16.45 2.08
CA GLN A 58 8.40 -15.24 2.11
C GLN A 58 7.46 -14.05 2.21
N PHE A 59 7.90 -12.96 2.82
CA PHE A 59 7.26 -11.67 2.62
C PHE A 59 8.28 -10.56 2.38
N HIS A 60 7.88 -9.61 1.55
CA HIS A 60 8.69 -8.48 1.13
C HIS A 60 7.92 -7.20 1.45
N CYS A 61 8.45 -6.41 2.38
CA CYS A 61 7.90 -5.11 2.76
C CYS A 61 8.67 -4.00 2.08
N PHE A 62 7.95 -3.01 1.56
CA PHE A 62 8.50 -1.80 0.97
C PHE A 62 7.90 -0.59 1.66
N GLU A 63 8.73 0.16 2.35
CA GLU A 63 8.35 1.41 3.01
C GLU A 63 9.34 2.50 2.60
N ALA A 64 8.83 3.50 1.89
CA ALA A 64 9.66 4.56 1.34
C ALA A 64 10.15 5.54 2.41
N SER A 65 9.31 5.82 3.43
CA SER A 65 9.67 6.71 4.51
C SER A 65 10.70 6.07 5.45
N PRO A 66 11.89 6.66 5.63
CA PRO A 66 12.85 6.15 6.61
C PRO A 66 12.30 6.14 8.04
N ILE A 67 11.45 7.10 8.39
CA ILE A 67 10.84 7.20 9.72
C ILE A 67 9.88 6.03 9.97
N ASN A 68 8.99 5.76 9.02
CA ASN A 68 8.05 4.64 9.13
C ASN A 68 8.77 3.30 9.06
N PHE A 69 9.84 3.21 8.27
CA PHE A 69 10.63 2.01 8.11
C PHE A 69 11.31 1.55 9.41
N GLU A 70 11.82 2.48 10.22
CA GLU A 70 12.39 2.14 11.52
C GLU A 70 11.34 1.53 12.48
N GLU A 71 10.11 2.04 12.46
CA GLU A 71 9.02 1.46 13.24
C GLU A 71 8.54 0.12 12.67
N LEU A 72 8.46 -0.01 11.33
CA LEU A 72 8.19 -1.27 10.65
C LEU A 72 9.17 -2.35 11.09
N LYS A 73 10.47 -2.05 11.06
CA LYS A 73 11.54 -2.97 11.44
C LYS A 73 11.36 -3.49 12.87
N LYS A 74 11.19 -2.58 13.84
CA LYS A 74 10.93 -2.94 15.25
C LYS A 74 9.70 -3.83 15.40
N ASN A 75 8.61 -3.48 14.71
CA ASN A 75 7.35 -4.22 14.81
C ASN A 75 7.46 -5.62 14.21
N ILE A 76 8.18 -5.79 13.10
CA ILE A 76 8.38 -7.10 12.47
C ILE A 76 9.31 -7.99 13.31
N GLU A 77 10.41 -7.42 13.84
CA GLU A 77 11.32 -8.13 14.75
C GLU A 77 10.58 -8.69 15.99
N ASN A 78 9.66 -7.90 16.55
CA ASN A 78 8.83 -8.31 17.70
C ASN A 78 7.84 -9.44 17.38
N LEU A 79 7.52 -9.70 16.12
CA LEU A 79 6.62 -10.80 15.72
C LEU A 79 7.33 -12.16 15.65
N ASN A 80 8.65 -12.20 15.81
CA ASN A 80 9.47 -13.42 15.84
C ASN A 80 9.18 -14.39 14.68
N PHE A 81 9.07 -13.87 13.46
CA PHE A 81 8.87 -14.69 12.27
C PHE A 81 10.03 -15.66 12.05
N LYS A 82 9.71 -16.95 11.88
CA LYS A 82 10.69 -18.01 11.57
C LYS A 82 11.01 -18.09 10.06
N ASN A 83 10.18 -17.48 9.22
CA ASN A 83 10.29 -17.55 7.76
C ASN A 83 11.12 -16.37 7.21
N LYS A 84 11.56 -16.51 5.95
CA LYS A 84 12.31 -15.45 5.27
C LYS A 84 11.45 -14.19 5.09
N TYR A 85 12.00 -13.06 5.47
CA TYR A 85 11.39 -11.75 5.21
C TYR A 85 12.44 -10.75 4.74
N TYR A 86 11.99 -9.79 3.98
CA TYR A 86 12.83 -8.76 3.37
C TYR A 86 12.20 -7.39 3.64
N LEU A 87 12.88 -6.58 4.44
CA LEU A 87 12.47 -5.21 4.73
C LEU A 87 13.29 -4.27 3.86
N ASN A 88 12.61 -3.43 3.06
CA ASN A 88 13.23 -2.58 2.07
C ASN A 88 12.82 -1.13 2.34
N ASN A 89 13.80 -0.28 2.76
CA ASN A 89 13.57 1.17 2.86
C ASN A 89 13.78 1.80 1.48
N ILE A 90 12.80 1.57 0.60
CA ILE A 90 12.81 2.04 -0.78
C ILE A 90 11.37 2.25 -1.25
N GLY A 91 11.14 3.28 -2.07
CA GLY A 91 9.88 3.45 -2.77
C GLY A 91 9.83 2.61 -4.04
N LEU A 92 8.65 2.09 -4.37
CA LEU A 92 8.41 1.45 -5.65
C LEU A 92 7.74 2.42 -6.62
N GLY A 93 8.15 2.39 -7.89
CA GLY A 93 7.62 3.24 -8.94
C GLY A 93 7.76 2.61 -10.31
N TYR A 94 7.72 3.46 -11.34
CA TYR A 94 7.92 3.02 -12.73
C TYR A 94 9.39 2.78 -13.04
N ASP A 95 10.27 3.69 -12.59
CA ASP A 95 11.71 3.68 -12.90
C ASP A 95 12.57 3.56 -11.65
N VAL A 96 13.84 3.23 -11.87
CA VAL A 96 14.91 3.29 -10.86
C VAL A 96 15.43 4.72 -10.76
N GLY A 97 15.65 5.22 -9.54
CA GLY A 97 16.17 6.57 -9.35
C GLY A 97 16.06 7.08 -7.91
N GLU A 98 15.95 8.37 -7.80
CA GLU A 98 15.76 9.08 -6.53
C GLU A 98 14.50 9.96 -6.61
N GLY A 99 13.92 10.25 -5.46
CA GLY A 99 12.73 11.08 -5.35
C GLY A 99 12.55 11.63 -3.93
N PHE A 100 11.37 12.14 -3.67
CA PHE A 100 11.01 12.63 -2.34
C PHE A 100 9.67 12.04 -1.91
N ILE A 101 9.58 11.70 -0.62
CA ILE A 101 8.30 11.42 0.01
C ILE A 101 7.86 12.64 0.83
N ASN A 102 6.61 13.01 0.70
CA ASN A 102 5.94 14.00 1.54
C ASN A 102 5.47 13.30 2.82
N GLN A 103 6.35 13.23 3.81
CA GLN A 103 6.09 12.60 5.10
C GLN A 103 5.15 13.44 5.93
N THR A 104 3.93 12.98 6.17
CA THR A 104 2.97 13.65 7.05
C THR A 104 3.27 13.39 8.53
N TYR A 105 2.87 14.31 9.42
CA TYR A 105 3.06 14.12 10.86
C TYR A 105 2.22 12.99 11.45
N GLU A 106 1.07 12.70 10.86
CA GLU A 106 0.22 11.58 11.25
C GLU A 106 0.67 10.25 10.59
N THR A 107 1.68 10.31 9.75
CA THR A 107 2.40 9.25 9.05
C THR A 107 1.62 8.44 8.03
N SER A 108 0.35 8.13 8.28
CA SER A 108 -0.47 7.21 7.47
C SER A 108 -0.86 7.73 6.09
N SER A 109 -0.77 9.06 5.85
CA SER A 109 -1.06 9.65 4.52
C SER A 109 0.19 10.17 3.82
N SER A 110 1.35 9.64 4.17
CA SER A 110 2.61 9.99 3.49
C SER A 110 2.60 9.47 2.07
N THR A 111 3.02 10.30 1.11
CA THR A 111 2.93 10.01 -0.31
C THR A 111 4.07 10.63 -1.10
N ILE A 112 4.40 10.04 -2.25
CA ILE A 112 5.34 10.60 -3.22
C ILE A 112 4.70 11.75 -4.01
N ASN A 113 3.37 11.73 -4.17
CA ASN A 113 2.63 12.76 -4.88
C ASN A 113 2.48 14.06 -4.06
N ASP A 114 2.21 15.17 -4.74
CA ASP A 114 1.91 16.44 -4.08
C ASP A 114 0.49 16.45 -3.49
N PHE A 115 0.32 17.18 -2.39
CA PHE A 115 -0.98 17.47 -1.79
C PHE A 115 -1.71 18.57 -2.57
N ASN A 116 -3.03 18.44 -2.65
CA ASN A 116 -3.92 19.47 -3.17
C ASN A 116 -4.52 20.29 -2.02
N PHE A 117 -3.90 21.41 -1.67
CA PHE A 117 -4.36 22.27 -0.58
C PHE A 117 -5.69 22.99 -0.87
N ASP A 118 -6.17 22.97 -2.13
CA ASP A 118 -7.50 23.46 -2.50
C ASP A 118 -8.61 22.44 -2.19
N SER A 119 -8.25 21.18 -2.00
CA SER A 119 -9.17 20.09 -1.68
C SER A 119 -9.99 20.39 -0.42
N LYS A 120 -11.31 20.31 -0.54
CA LYS A 120 -12.22 20.38 0.61
C LYS A 120 -11.98 19.23 1.59
N TYR A 121 -11.57 18.07 1.09
CA TYR A 121 -11.28 16.89 1.91
C TYR A 121 -10.02 17.13 2.75
N LEU A 122 -8.92 17.62 2.14
CA LEU A 122 -7.70 17.96 2.87
C LEU A 122 -7.95 19.07 3.91
N LYS A 123 -8.67 20.14 3.54
CA LYS A 123 -9.02 21.22 4.47
C LYS A 123 -9.77 20.72 5.72
N ARG A 124 -10.71 19.78 5.55
CA ARG A 124 -11.38 19.12 6.67
C ARG A 124 -10.42 18.30 7.53
N LYS A 125 -9.54 17.53 6.91
CA LYS A 125 -8.52 16.72 7.61
C LYS A 125 -7.59 17.60 8.44
N LEU A 126 -7.07 18.69 7.85
CA LEU A 126 -6.21 19.66 8.55
C LEU A 126 -6.93 20.27 9.76
N LYS A 127 -8.22 20.60 9.61
CA LYS A 127 -9.05 21.11 10.73
C LYS A 127 -9.19 20.09 11.86
N ILE A 128 -9.45 18.82 11.54
CA ILE A 128 -9.56 17.73 12.53
C ILE A 128 -8.23 17.52 13.27
N LEU A 129 -7.11 17.61 12.53
CA LEU A 129 -5.77 17.48 13.10
C LEU A 129 -5.27 18.75 13.82
N ASN A 130 -6.08 19.82 13.84
CA ASN A 130 -5.74 21.14 14.40
C ASN A 130 -4.45 21.74 13.77
N ILE A 131 -4.21 21.50 12.49
CA ILE A 131 -3.08 22.04 11.73
C ILE A 131 -3.52 23.34 11.06
N LYS A 132 -3.02 24.47 11.55
CA LYS A 132 -3.34 25.82 11.03
C LYS A 132 -2.44 26.28 9.89
N ASN A 133 -1.29 25.63 9.71
CA ASN A 133 -0.29 26.01 8.72
C ASN A 133 0.07 24.80 7.84
N ASP A 134 -0.19 24.92 6.55
CA ASP A 134 0.07 23.87 5.56
C ASP A 134 1.54 23.42 5.53
N LYS A 135 2.48 24.35 5.77
CA LYS A 135 3.92 24.05 5.88
C LYS A 135 4.27 23.10 7.04
N LYS A 136 3.37 22.96 8.02
CA LYS A 136 3.51 22.04 9.14
C LYS A 136 2.78 20.71 8.91
N PHE A 137 2.19 20.48 7.74
CA PHE A 137 1.46 19.25 7.46
C PHE A 137 2.38 18.09 7.08
N TYR A 138 3.42 18.37 6.33
CA TYR A 138 4.38 17.35 5.90
C TYR A 138 5.80 17.90 5.76
N LYS A 139 6.75 16.98 5.65
CA LYS A 139 8.17 17.23 5.43
C LYS A 139 8.62 16.46 4.19
N LYS A 140 9.34 17.07 3.28
CA LYS A 140 9.96 16.36 2.16
C LYS A 140 11.21 15.61 2.63
N ILE A 141 11.26 14.31 2.37
CA ILE A 141 12.38 13.44 2.72
C ILE A 141 12.88 12.78 1.45
N PRO A 142 14.19 12.80 1.15
CA PRO A 142 14.74 12.12 0.00
C PRO A 142 14.61 10.59 0.17
N ILE A 143 14.28 9.90 -0.92
CA ILE A 143 14.11 8.45 -0.96
C ILE A 143 14.74 7.87 -2.23
N LYS A 144 15.14 6.61 -2.17
CA LYS A 144 15.47 5.81 -3.34
C LYS A 144 14.20 5.22 -3.93
N LEU A 145 14.21 5.05 -5.27
CA LEU A 145 13.12 4.43 -6.02
C LEU A 145 13.65 3.25 -6.84
N THR A 146 12.83 2.22 -6.97
CA THR A 146 13.05 1.13 -7.92
C THR A 146 11.73 0.68 -8.53
N SER A 147 11.76 -0.14 -9.59
CA SER A 147 10.56 -0.76 -10.12
C SER A 147 10.37 -2.17 -9.54
N LEU A 148 9.13 -2.68 -9.59
CA LEU A 148 8.85 -4.07 -9.25
C LEU A 148 9.65 -5.02 -10.13
N ASP A 149 9.70 -4.76 -11.45
CA ASP A 149 10.47 -5.60 -12.39
C ASP A 149 11.95 -5.66 -12.01
N ASN A 150 12.57 -4.52 -11.69
CA ASN A 150 13.97 -4.48 -11.28
C ASN A 150 14.19 -5.30 -10.00
N TYR A 151 13.37 -5.08 -8.98
CA TYR A 151 13.47 -5.80 -7.71
C TYR A 151 13.26 -7.32 -7.87
N ILE A 152 12.26 -7.72 -8.65
CA ILE A 152 11.97 -9.13 -8.94
C ILE A 152 13.17 -9.80 -9.63
N ASN A 153 13.76 -9.13 -10.62
CA ASN A 153 14.91 -9.66 -11.36
C ASN A 153 16.17 -9.75 -10.47
N GLU A 154 16.48 -8.74 -9.69
CA GLU A 154 17.60 -8.73 -8.75
C GLU A 154 17.49 -9.84 -7.69
N LYS A 155 16.30 -10.03 -7.14
CA LYS A 155 16.05 -11.04 -6.10
C LYS A 155 15.72 -12.42 -6.66
N LYS A 156 15.63 -12.56 -7.99
CA LYS A 156 15.28 -13.82 -8.69
C LYS A 156 13.96 -14.40 -8.17
N ILE A 157 12.95 -13.54 -8.01
CA ILE A 157 11.62 -13.94 -7.55
C ILE A 157 10.90 -14.62 -8.72
N ASN A 158 10.37 -15.80 -8.49
CA ASN A 158 9.69 -16.58 -9.53
C ASN A 158 8.17 -16.69 -9.32
N LYS A 159 7.67 -16.19 -8.19
CA LYS A 159 6.25 -16.24 -7.85
C LYS A 159 5.89 -15.14 -6.85
N ILE A 160 4.70 -14.55 -7.01
CA ILE A 160 4.08 -13.65 -6.04
C ILE A 160 2.61 -14.07 -5.91
N ASP A 161 2.20 -14.57 -4.74
CA ASP A 161 0.81 -14.93 -4.52
C ASP A 161 -0.08 -13.70 -4.33
N ILE A 162 0.37 -12.73 -3.54
CA ILE A 162 -0.35 -11.48 -3.29
C ILE A 162 0.61 -10.30 -3.32
N LEU A 163 0.35 -9.37 -4.22
CA LEU A 163 0.97 -8.04 -4.26
C LEU A 163 -0.04 -7.03 -3.73
N LYS A 164 0.15 -6.56 -2.49
CA LYS A 164 -0.62 -5.43 -1.94
C LYS A 164 0.08 -4.11 -2.27
N ILE A 165 -0.68 -3.12 -2.70
CA ILE A 165 -0.21 -1.76 -3.00
C ILE A 165 -1.11 -0.76 -2.27
N ASP A 166 -0.54 -0.02 -1.32
CA ASP A 166 -1.23 0.98 -0.53
C ASP A 166 -0.28 2.16 -0.29
N THR A 167 -0.21 3.06 -1.25
CA THR A 167 0.82 4.10 -1.33
C THR A 167 0.27 5.51 -1.45
N GLU A 168 -1.01 5.66 -1.01
CA GLU A 168 -1.67 6.95 -0.93
C GLU A 168 -1.56 7.74 -2.25
N GLY A 169 -2.04 7.10 -3.34
CA GLY A 169 -2.17 7.72 -4.65
C GLY A 169 -1.02 7.49 -5.63
N TYR A 170 -0.04 6.62 -5.33
CA TYR A 170 1.07 6.31 -6.24
C TYR A 170 0.96 4.92 -6.90
N GLU A 171 -0.16 4.21 -6.69
CA GLU A 171 -0.42 2.82 -7.09
C GLU A 171 -0.22 2.61 -8.60
N TYR A 172 -0.64 3.54 -9.44
CA TYR A 172 -0.53 3.43 -10.90
C TYR A 172 0.92 3.37 -11.38
N ASN A 173 1.81 4.16 -10.77
CA ASN A 173 3.23 4.14 -11.11
C ASN A 173 3.89 2.81 -10.73
N ILE A 174 3.48 2.21 -9.61
CA ILE A 174 3.96 0.89 -9.17
C ILE A 174 3.49 -0.20 -10.14
N ILE A 175 2.21 -0.17 -10.54
CA ILE A 175 1.63 -1.11 -11.50
C ILE A 175 2.34 -1.01 -12.86
N LYS A 176 2.68 0.18 -13.33
CA LYS A 176 3.49 0.35 -14.55
C LYS A 176 4.89 -0.27 -14.42
N GLY A 177 5.48 -0.23 -13.22
CA GLY A 177 6.76 -0.86 -12.93
C GLY A 177 6.74 -2.40 -12.85
N LEU A 178 5.58 -3.03 -13.08
CA LEU A 178 5.37 -4.48 -13.19
C LEU A 178 5.01 -4.86 -14.65
N SER A 179 5.75 -4.37 -15.61
CA SER A 179 5.43 -4.54 -17.03
C SER A 179 5.95 -5.86 -17.64
N GLN A 180 6.97 -6.46 -17.06
CA GLN A 180 7.63 -7.69 -17.56
C GLN A 180 7.28 -8.91 -16.71
N ASN A 181 7.32 -8.77 -15.39
CA ASN A 181 7.14 -9.88 -14.44
C ASN A 181 5.69 -10.06 -13.96
N TYR A 182 4.70 -9.42 -14.58
CA TYR A 182 3.29 -9.54 -14.18
C TYR A 182 2.78 -10.99 -14.20
N LYS A 183 3.35 -11.85 -15.06
CA LYS A 183 2.93 -13.26 -15.22
C LYS A 183 3.18 -14.12 -13.99
N ILE A 184 4.10 -13.75 -13.12
CA ILE A 184 4.39 -14.48 -11.88
C ILE A 184 3.53 -14.02 -10.70
N THR A 185 2.72 -12.95 -10.88
CA THR A 185 1.88 -12.36 -9.84
C THR A 185 0.46 -12.87 -9.94
N LYS A 186 -0.02 -13.61 -8.93
CA LYS A 186 -1.38 -14.17 -8.94
C LYS A 186 -2.44 -13.13 -8.63
N PHE A 187 -2.30 -12.39 -7.54
CA PHE A 187 -3.24 -11.34 -7.15
C PHE A 187 -2.56 -10.00 -6.96
N ILE A 188 -3.20 -8.95 -7.49
CA ILE A 188 -2.87 -7.55 -7.18
C ILE A 188 -4.04 -6.99 -6.35
N TYR A 189 -3.73 -6.54 -5.15
CA TYR A 189 -4.67 -5.96 -4.19
C TYR A 189 -4.24 -4.52 -3.88
N PHE A 190 -5.13 -3.54 -4.06
CA PHE A 190 -4.81 -2.14 -3.82
C PHE A 190 -6.00 -1.32 -3.35
N GLU A 191 -5.73 -0.25 -2.59
CA GLU A 191 -6.69 0.80 -2.28
C GLU A 191 -6.62 1.91 -3.34
N HIS A 192 -7.77 2.41 -3.80
CA HIS A 192 -7.83 3.57 -4.68
C HIS A 192 -8.73 4.65 -4.10
N HIS A 193 -8.16 5.82 -3.91
CA HIS A 193 -8.82 7.02 -3.39
C HIS A 193 -9.51 7.81 -4.50
N TYR A 194 -10.79 8.16 -4.30
CA TYR A 194 -11.60 8.98 -5.21
C TYR A 194 -11.73 10.42 -4.73
N ASP A 195 -11.11 10.77 -3.60
CA ASP A 195 -10.97 12.15 -3.19
C ASP A 195 -9.84 12.86 -3.94
N ASP A 196 -9.78 14.16 -3.76
CA ASP A 196 -8.85 15.06 -4.42
C ASP A 196 -7.75 15.58 -3.47
N MET A 197 -7.51 14.90 -2.33
CA MET A 197 -6.50 15.29 -1.35
C MET A 197 -5.08 15.26 -1.93
N ILE A 198 -4.84 14.26 -2.77
CA ILE A 198 -3.54 14.02 -3.41
C ILE A 198 -3.68 14.27 -4.91
N LYS A 199 -2.73 15.01 -5.49
CA LYS A 199 -2.66 15.28 -6.93
C LYS A 199 -2.22 14.02 -7.65
N LYS A 200 -3.16 13.36 -8.33
CA LYS A 200 -2.91 12.19 -9.16
C LYS A 200 -3.08 12.56 -10.63
N ASN A 201 -2.11 12.21 -11.47
CA ASN A 201 -2.17 12.36 -12.93
C ASN A 201 -2.78 11.15 -13.62
N TYR A 202 -3.59 10.36 -12.89
CA TYR A 202 -4.31 9.20 -13.41
C TYR A 202 -5.68 9.06 -12.73
N LYS A 203 -6.55 8.29 -13.39
CA LYS A 203 -7.87 7.88 -12.89
C LYS A 203 -7.88 6.37 -12.67
N PHE A 204 -8.87 5.88 -11.95
CA PHE A 204 -9.09 4.43 -11.79
C PHE A 204 -9.20 3.69 -13.14
N SER A 205 -9.76 4.33 -14.18
CA SER A 205 -9.83 3.77 -15.53
C SER A 205 -8.45 3.38 -16.07
N ASN A 206 -7.42 4.20 -15.84
CA ASN A 206 -6.05 3.90 -16.30
C ASN A 206 -5.49 2.63 -15.63
N ILE A 207 -5.65 2.50 -14.30
CA ILE A 207 -5.27 1.26 -13.59
C ILE A 207 -6.04 0.06 -14.13
N ASN A 208 -7.37 0.18 -14.25
CA ASN A 208 -8.23 -0.90 -14.69
C ASN A 208 -7.90 -1.37 -16.12
N GLU A 209 -7.60 -0.44 -17.01
CA GLU A 209 -7.22 -0.71 -18.41
C GLU A 209 -5.85 -1.39 -18.49
N THR A 210 -4.86 -0.83 -17.79
CA THR A 210 -3.52 -1.42 -17.71
C THR A 210 -3.57 -2.86 -17.18
N LEU A 211 -4.27 -3.09 -16.06
CA LEU A 211 -4.37 -4.43 -15.49
C LEU A 211 -5.11 -5.40 -16.41
N LYS A 212 -6.16 -4.97 -17.11
CA LYS A 212 -6.84 -5.79 -18.11
C LYS A 212 -5.93 -6.16 -19.28
N ASN A 213 -5.14 -5.21 -19.79
CA ASN A 213 -4.19 -5.45 -20.88
C ASN A 213 -3.09 -6.43 -20.47
N LEU A 214 -2.68 -6.42 -19.19
CA LEU A 214 -1.78 -7.41 -18.60
C LEU A 214 -2.44 -8.76 -18.29
N GLY A 215 -3.74 -8.95 -18.61
CA GLY A 215 -4.46 -10.20 -18.41
C GLY A 215 -5.11 -10.38 -17.03
N PHE A 216 -5.13 -9.35 -16.20
CA PHE A 216 -5.81 -9.42 -14.90
C PHE A 216 -7.32 -9.16 -15.02
N LYS A 217 -8.09 -9.90 -14.23
CA LYS A 217 -9.55 -9.70 -14.07
C LYS A 217 -9.85 -9.16 -12.67
N LYS A 218 -10.67 -8.11 -12.59
CA LYS A 218 -11.18 -7.64 -11.30
C LYS A 218 -12.13 -8.68 -10.71
N VAL A 219 -11.77 -9.22 -9.53
CA VAL A 219 -12.53 -10.30 -8.86
C VAL A 219 -13.14 -9.85 -7.53
N PHE A 220 -12.69 -8.71 -6.99
CA PHE A 220 -13.23 -8.17 -5.74
C PHE A 220 -13.23 -6.65 -5.75
N LYS A 221 -14.25 -6.06 -5.11
CA LYS A 221 -14.36 -4.63 -4.82
C LYS A 221 -15.06 -4.45 -3.48
N SER A 222 -14.50 -3.64 -2.60
CA SER A 222 -15.12 -3.26 -1.33
C SER A 222 -14.97 -1.76 -1.10
N LYS A 223 -16.04 -1.10 -0.64
CA LYS A 223 -16.00 0.31 -0.28
C LYS A 223 -15.45 0.45 1.13
N MET A 224 -14.50 1.37 1.33
CA MET A 224 -14.05 1.75 2.66
C MET A 224 -15.10 2.65 3.32
N TYR A 225 -15.47 2.33 4.57
CA TYR A 225 -16.44 3.15 5.30
C TYR A 225 -15.79 4.49 5.69
N PHE A 226 -16.58 5.55 5.63
CA PHE A 226 -16.18 6.93 5.95
C PHE A 226 -15.06 7.55 5.10
N ARG A 227 -14.52 6.79 4.12
CA ARG A 227 -13.53 7.27 3.17
C ARG A 227 -14.11 7.28 1.74
N LYS A 228 -13.59 8.15 0.88
CA LYS A 228 -13.88 8.11 -0.55
C LYS A 228 -12.91 7.17 -1.27
N SER A 229 -12.74 5.97 -0.74
CA SER A 229 -11.83 4.98 -1.29
C SER A 229 -12.49 3.61 -1.42
N PHE A 230 -11.93 2.79 -2.28
CA PHE A 230 -12.33 1.41 -2.49
C PHE A 230 -11.09 0.54 -2.57
N GLU A 231 -11.21 -0.65 -2.04
CA GLU A 231 -10.26 -1.73 -2.20
C GLU A 231 -10.65 -2.63 -3.37
N TYR A 232 -9.65 -2.99 -4.16
CA TYR A 232 -9.80 -3.81 -5.35
C TYR A 232 -8.85 -5.00 -5.31
N ILE A 233 -9.32 -6.17 -5.77
CA ILE A 233 -8.46 -7.31 -6.05
C ILE A 233 -8.63 -7.69 -7.51
N TYR A 234 -7.50 -7.85 -8.18
CA TYR A 234 -7.38 -8.35 -9.54
C TYR A 234 -6.64 -9.68 -9.51
N GLU A 235 -7.14 -10.65 -10.25
CA GLU A 235 -6.58 -11.98 -10.40
C GLU A 235 -6.00 -12.15 -11.79
N ASN A 236 -4.81 -12.70 -11.87
CA ASN A 236 -4.16 -13.03 -13.12
C ASN A 236 -4.86 -14.22 -13.78
N LYS A 237 -5.21 -14.09 -15.06
CA LYS A 237 -5.88 -15.15 -15.83
C LYS A 237 -4.92 -16.21 -16.37
N PHE A 238 -3.63 -15.99 -16.28
CA PHE A 238 -2.60 -16.89 -16.82
C PHE A 238 -2.04 -17.87 -15.79
N ILE A 239 -2.49 -17.78 -14.51
CA ILE A 239 -2.04 -18.61 -13.40
C ILE A 239 -3.21 -19.36 -12.79
#